data_9f5839a811ddb1e476233ce51a5ef111
#
_entry.id   9f5839a811ddb1e476233ce51a5ef111
#
_cell.length_a   1.000
_cell.length_b   1.000
_cell.length_c   1.000
_cell.angle_alpha   90.00
_cell.angle_beta   90.00
_cell.angle_gamma   90.00
#
_symmetry.space_group_name_H-M   'P 1'
#
loop_
_entity.id
_entity.type
_entity.pdbx_description
1 polymer ?
#
loop_
_entity_poly.entity_id
_entity_poly.type
_entity_poly.pdbx_seq_one_letter_code
_entity_poly.pdbx_strand_id
1 'polypeptide(L)'
;YSNSPPNVCHAIGSPLTLYWGVEHGQAVGITLVPFLRWVAPVIEHKLAPLYGALGVNNLEASVNRIQNIMALCGLETRLSNLGIKMEEMDLLINNIRWDRMGVLPRSIGRDETVELLQSIF
;
A
#
# COMPACT_ATOMS: atom_id res chain seq x y z
N TYR A 1 1.41 -11.03 15.08
CA TYR A 1 1.59 -10.31 13.82
C TYR A 1 0.36 -9.52 13.45
N SER A 2 -0.63 -9.71 14.27
CA SER A 2 -1.97 -9.22 14.03
C SER A 2 -2.08 -7.70 13.91
N ASN A 3 -1.15 -6.94 14.48
CA ASN A 3 -1.22 -5.46 14.48
C ASN A 3 -0.18 -4.82 13.59
N SER A 4 0.40 -5.57 12.67
CA SER A 4 1.43 -5.06 11.79
C SER A 4 0.83 -4.36 10.57
N PRO A 5 1.56 -3.43 9.92
CA PRO A 5 1.13 -2.82 8.66
C PRO A 5 0.66 -3.80 7.58
N PRO A 6 1.17 -5.05 7.48
CA PRO A 6 0.64 -6.02 6.53
C PRO A 6 -0.86 -6.25 6.61
N ASN A 7 -1.48 -6.05 7.78
CA ASN A 7 -2.93 -6.21 7.91
C ASN A 7 -3.70 -5.21 7.04
N VAL A 8 -3.23 -3.97 6.95
CA VAL A 8 -3.84 -2.96 6.09
C VAL A 8 -3.73 -3.37 4.63
N CYS A 9 -2.54 -3.79 4.21
CA CYS A 9 -2.32 -4.22 2.84
C CYS A 9 -3.18 -5.42 2.48
N HIS A 10 -3.38 -6.37 3.40
CA HIS A 10 -4.25 -7.50 3.19
C HIS A 10 -5.72 -7.08 3.11
N ALA A 11 -6.15 -6.15 3.96
CA ALA A 11 -7.54 -5.67 3.98
C ALA A 11 -7.94 -5.04 2.64
N ILE A 12 -7.01 -4.32 2.00
CA ILE A 12 -7.24 -3.68 0.71
C ILE A 12 -6.93 -4.64 -0.44
N GLY A 13 -5.90 -5.46 -0.28
CA GLY A 13 -5.50 -6.40 -1.31
C GLY A 13 -6.50 -7.52 -1.58
N SER A 14 -7.25 -7.94 -0.56
CA SER A 14 -8.23 -9.01 -0.73
C SER A 14 -9.29 -8.72 -1.81
N PRO A 15 -9.95 -7.54 -1.83
CA PRO A 15 -10.87 -7.25 -2.92
C PRO A 15 -10.18 -7.13 -4.28
N LEU A 16 -8.93 -6.67 -4.34
CA LEU A 16 -8.19 -6.64 -5.61
C LEU A 16 -8.04 -8.05 -6.17
N THR A 17 -7.71 -9.02 -5.34
CA THR A 17 -7.59 -10.40 -5.76
C THR A 17 -8.94 -10.99 -6.15
N LEU A 18 -9.96 -10.73 -5.34
CA LEU A 18 -11.28 -11.34 -5.53
C LEU A 18 -11.99 -10.81 -6.79
N TYR A 19 -11.96 -9.50 -7.02
CA TYR A 19 -12.77 -8.87 -8.07
C TYR A 19 -11.99 -8.64 -9.38
N TRP A 20 -10.67 -8.52 -9.31
CA TRP A 20 -9.86 -8.26 -10.51
C TRP A 20 -8.83 -9.34 -10.80
N GLY A 21 -8.79 -10.40 -9.98
CA GLY A 21 -7.85 -11.51 -10.20
C GLY A 21 -6.39 -11.13 -10.00
N VAL A 22 -6.10 -10.07 -9.27
CA VAL A 22 -4.73 -9.62 -9.00
C VAL A 22 -4.05 -10.63 -8.07
N GLU A 23 -2.83 -11.03 -8.40
CA GLU A 23 -2.07 -11.92 -7.51
C GLU A 23 -1.85 -11.27 -6.15
N HIS A 24 -1.87 -12.10 -5.10
CA HIS A 24 -1.80 -11.62 -3.72
C HIS A 24 -0.57 -10.75 -3.47
N GLY A 25 0.61 -11.19 -3.92
CA GLY A 25 1.84 -10.43 -3.75
C GLY A 25 1.79 -9.06 -4.42
N GLN A 26 1.21 -9.00 -5.62
CA GLN A 26 1.01 -7.74 -6.33
C GLN A 26 0.00 -6.85 -5.60
N ALA A 27 -1.09 -7.44 -5.13
CA ALA A 27 -2.14 -6.70 -4.44
C ALA A 27 -1.63 -6.08 -3.14
N VAL A 28 -0.83 -6.82 -2.38
CA VAL A 28 -0.23 -6.32 -1.14
C VAL A 28 0.87 -5.30 -1.46
N GLY A 29 1.70 -5.57 -2.45
CA GLY A 29 2.82 -4.70 -2.81
C GLY A 29 2.38 -3.32 -3.29
N ILE A 30 1.30 -3.25 -4.08
CA ILE A 30 0.86 -1.98 -4.65
C ILE A 30 0.36 -1.01 -3.56
N THR A 31 -0.11 -1.52 -2.44
CA THR A 31 -0.59 -0.70 -1.33
C THR A 31 0.52 -0.33 -0.34
N LEU A 32 1.66 -1.00 -0.39
CA LEU A 32 2.74 -0.80 0.58
C LEU A 32 3.27 0.64 0.57
N VAL A 33 3.58 1.19 -0.61
CA VAL A 33 4.18 2.51 -0.72
C VAL A 33 3.26 3.61 -0.19
N PRO A 34 1.98 3.71 -0.60
CA PRO A 34 1.11 4.78 -0.07
C PRO A 34 0.93 4.68 1.44
N PHE A 35 0.83 3.48 2.01
CA PHE A 35 0.68 3.36 3.45
C PHE A 35 1.98 3.61 4.21
N LEU A 36 3.13 3.29 3.63
CA LEU A 36 4.41 3.68 4.20
C LEU A 36 4.52 5.21 4.27
N ARG A 37 4.15 5.90 3.21
CA ARG A 37 4.13 7.37 3.20
C ARG A 37 3.19 7.93 4.26
N TRP A 38 2.05 7.27 4.47
CA TRP A 38 1.06 7.73 5.45
C TRP A 38 1.59 7.65 6.88
N VAL A 39 2.22 6.54 7.24
CA VAL A 39 2.68 6.32 8.63
C VAL A 39 4.05 6.94 8.91
N ALA A 40 4.86 7.21 7.89
CA ALA A 40 6.24 7.64 8.07
C ALA A 40 6.41 8.86 8.98
N PRO A 41 5.59 9.93 8.89
CA PRO A 41 5.75 11.09 9.77
C PRO A 41 5.67 10.75 11.26
N VAL A 42 4.93 9.70 11.61
CA VAL A 42 4.75 9.28 13.00
C VAL A 42 5.87 8.36 13.46
N ILE A 43 6.41 7.53 12.58
CA ILE A 43 7.40 6.52 12.92
C ILE A 43 8.77 6.78 12.33
N GLU A 44 9.05 8.02 11.90
CA GLU A 44 10.30 8.37 11.21
C GLU A 44 11.54 7.88 11.96
N HIS A 45 11.53 8.02 13.29
CA HIS A 45 12.66 7.57 14.13
C HIS A 45 12.85 6.05 14.11
N LYS A 46 11.86 5.30 13.65
CA LYS A 46 11.93 3.83 13.57
C LYS A 46 12.29 3.34 12.17
N LEU A 47 12.45 4.24 11.21
CA LEU A 47 12.70 3.87 9.82
C LEU A 47 14.18 3.69 9.49
N ALA A 48 15.08 4.07 10.40
CA ALA A 48 16.52 3.94 10.15
C ALA A 48 16.95 2.52 9.75
N PRO A 49 16.45 1.43 10.40
CA PRO A 49 16.79 0.07 9.95
C PRO A 49 16.30 -0.23 8.54
N LEU A 50 15.13 0.28 8.16
CA LEU A 50 14.61 0.11 6.80
C LEU A 50 15.50 0.85 5.80
N TYR A 51 15.86 2.09 6.09
CA TYR A 51 16.72 2.87 5.23
C TYR A 51 18.08 2.19 5.05
N GLY A 52 18.64 1.68 6.14
CA GLY A 52 19.91 0.93 6.09
C GLY A 52 19.81 -0.32 5.24
N ALA A 53 18.73 -1.08 5.39
CA ALA A 53 18.52 -2.30 4.61
C ALA A 53 18.39 -2.02 3.12
N LEU A 54 17.82 -0.86 2.75
CA LEU A 54 17.64 -0.46 1.35
C LEU A 54 18.82 0.33 0.80
N GLY A 55 19.79 0.68 1.63
CA GLY A 55 20.94 1.46 1.22
C GLY A 55 20.62 2.92 0.91
N VAL A 56 19.67 3.49 1.64
CA VAL A 56 19.18 4.87 1.42
C VAL A 56 19.16 5.65 2.74
N ASN A 57 18.89 6.95 2.67
CA ASN A 57 18.99 7.85 3.82
C ASN A 57 17.69 8.55 4.18
N ASN A 58 16.64 8.42 3.38
CA ASN A 58 15.37 9.13 3.63
C ASN A 58 14.20 8.38 3.02
N LEU A 59 12.99 8.86 3.33
CA LEU A 59 11.75 8.25 2.87
C LEU A 59 11.63 8.23 1.34
N GLU A 60 11.87 9.34 0.68
CA GLU A 60 11.72 9.40 -0.77
C GLU A 60 12.68 8.45 -1.49
N ALA A 61 13.92 8.36 -1.03
CA ALA A 61 14.85 7.39 -1.58
C ALA A 61 14.41 5.96 -1.31
N SER A 62 13.83 5.68 -0.13
CA SER A 62 13.33 4.34 0.18
C SER A 62 12.14 3.97 -0.69
N VAL A 63 11.22 4.89 -0.93
CA VAL A 63 10.08 4.67 -1.83
C VAL A 63 10.56 4.39 -3.25
N ASN A 64 11.48 5.18 -3.76
CA ASN A 64 12.04 4.96 -5.10
C ASN A 64 12.72 3.59 -5.20
N ARG A 65 13.44 3.20 -4.15
CA ARG A 65 14.11 1.89 -4.13
C ARG A 65 13.10 0.76 -4.14
N ILE A 66 12.04 0.85 -3.35
CA ILE A 66 10.97 -0.15 -3.30
C ILE A 66 10.29 -0.26 -4.66
N GLN A 67 9.97 0.87 -5.29
CA GLN A 67 9.34 0.87 -6.61
C GLN A 67 10.25 0.29 -7.68
N ASN A 68 11.55 0.55 -7.61
CA ASN A 68 12.52 -0.06 -8.52
C ASN A 68 12.57 -1.57 -8.35
N ILE A 69 12.56 -2.06 -7.12
CA ILE A 69 12.53 -3.49 -6.85
C ILE A 69 11.25 -4.12 -7.40
N MET A 70 10.10 -3.47 -7.20
CA MET A 70 8.83 -3.93 -7.75
C MET A 70 8.90 -4.04 -9.28
N ALA A 71 9.44 -3.02 -9.94
CA ALA A 71 9.59 -3.02 -11.39
C ALA A 71 10.49 -4.16 -11.87
N LEU A 72 11.60 -4.41 -11.18
CA LEU A 72 12.50 -5.52 -11.52
C LEU A 72 11.83 -6.88 -11.35
N CYS A 73 10.87 -6.98 -10.43
CA CYS A 73 10.10 -8.21 -10.22
C CYS A 73 8.89 -8.30 -11.15
N GLY A 74 8.69 -7.34 -12.03
CA GLY A 74 7.54 -7.33 -12.95
C GLY A 74 6.24 -6.90 -12.30
N LEU A 75 6.30 -6.24 -11.14
CA LEU A 75 5.10 -5.78 -10.44
C LEU A 75 4.72 -4.36 -10.85
N GLU A 76 3.41 -4.10 -10.87
CA GLU A 76 2.89 -2.78 -11.18
C GLU A 76 2.82 -1.90 -9.94
N THR A 77 2.92 -0.59 -10.15
CA THR A 77 2.87 0.39 -9.06
C THR A 77 1.63 1.28 -9.14
N ARG A 78 0.80 1.12 -10.17
CA ARG A 78 -0.42 1.90 -10.36
C ARG A 78 -1.60 0.97 -10.58
N LEU A 79 -2.74 1.31 -9.97
CA LEU A 79 -3.96 0.51 -10.09
C LEU A 79 -4.45 0.43 -11.54
N SER A 80 -4.33 1.53 -12.29
CA SER A 80 -4.77 1.54 -13.69
C SER A 80 -4.03 0.52 -14.55
N ASN A 81 -2.79 0.21 -14.20
CA ASN A 81 -1.99 -0.79 -14.90
C ASN A 81 -2.45 -2.23 -14.62
N LEU A 82 -3.29 -2.42 -13.61
CA LEU A 82 -3.89 -3.71 -13.29
C LEU A 82 -5.24 -3.91 -13.98
N GLY A 83 -5.66 -2.96 -14.82
CA GLY A 83 -6.94 -3.03 -15.50
C GLY A 83 -8.10 -2.47 -14.70
N ILE A 84 -7.83 -1.81 -13.60
CA ILE A 84 -8.87 -1.20 -12.76
C ILE A 84 -9.19 0.19 -13.32
N LYS A 85 -10.48 0.48 -13.49
CA LYS A 85 -10.93 1.77 -13.99
C LYS A 85 -11.31 2.68 -12.83
N MET A 86 -11.21 4.00 -13.07
CA MET A 86 -11.56 4.99 -12.04
C MET A 86 -13.00 4.82 -11.56
N GLU A 87 -13.92 4.50 -12.45
CA GLU A 87 -15.32 4.25 -12.08
C GLU A 87 -15.51 3.00 -11.24
N GLU A 88 -14.52 2.12 -11.18
CA GLU A 88 -14.54 0.92 -10.34
C GLU A 88 -14.00 1.16 -8.92
N MET A 89 -13.52 2.37 -8.65
CA MET A 89 -12.99 2.69 -7.32
C MET A 89 -14.03 2.48 -6.21
N ASP A 90 -15.29 2.78 -6.48
CA ASP A 90 -16.35 2.57 -5.50
C ASP A 90 -16.50 1.09 -5.15
N LEU A 91 -16.38 0.20 -6.13
CA LEU A 91 -16.42 -1.23 -5.89
C LEU A 91 -15.26 -1.64 -4.98
N LEU A 92 -14.06 -1.15 -5.25
CA LEU A 92 -12.90 -1.45 -4.41
C LEU A 92 -13.11 -0.92 -2.99
N ILE A 93 -13.47 0.35 -2.85
CA ILE A 93 -13.63 1.00 -1.54
C ILE A 93 -14.71 0.30 -0.71
N ASN A 94 -15.83 -0.05 -1.32
CA ASN A 94 -16.94 -0.68 -0.61
C ASN A 94 -16.64 -2.12 -0.17
N ASN A 95 -15.59 -2.73 -0.73
CA ASN A 95 -15.23 -4.10 -0.41
C ASN A 95 -13.92 -4.24 0.37
N ILE A 96 -13.32 -3.12 0.78
CA ILE A 96 -12.17 -3.15 1.68
C ILE A 96 -12.63 -3.73 3.02
N ARG A 97 -11.81 -4.61 3.58
CA ARG A 97 -12.08 -5.23 4.87
C ARG A 97 -11.70 -4.26 5.98
N TRP A 98 -12.55 -3.25 6.19
CA TRP A 98 -12.29 -2.20 7.18
C TRP A 98 -12.08 -2.76 8.59
N ASP A 99 -12.74 -3.88 8.89
CA ASP A 99 -12.60 -4.59 10.16
C ASP A 99 -11.22 -5.21 10.33
N ARG A 100 -10.46 -5.36 9.25
CA ARG A 100 -9.13 -5.97 9.26
C ARG A 100 -8.01 -4.98 8.97
N MET A 101 -8.30 -3.69 9.00
CA MET A 101 -7.26 -2.66 8.77
C MET A 101 -6.18 -2.69 9.85
N GLY A 102 -6.52 -3.18 11.03
CA GLY A 102 -5.55 -3.28 12.12
C GLY A 102 -5.32 -1.96 12.83
N VAL A 103 -4.33 -1.96 13.72
CA VAL A 103 -3.94 -0.77 14.46
C VAL A 103 -2.71 -0.18 13.79
N LEU A 104 -2.86 1.02 13.24
CA LEU A 104 -1.77 1.71 12.57
C LEU A 104 -1.11 2.72 13.52
N PRO A 105 0.21 2.96 13.38
CA PRO A 105 0.88 4.03 14.13
C PRO A 105 0.24 5.40 13.91
N ARG A 106 -0.36 5.61 12.74
CA ARG A 106 -1.14 6.80 12.42
C ARG A 106 -2.50 6.34 11.92
N SER A 107 -3.55 6.73 12.62
CA SER A 107 -4.92 6.37 12.24
C SER A 107 -5.27 6.89 10.86
N ILE A 108 -6.06 6.12 10.12
CA ILE A 108 -6.51 6.51 8.79
C ILE A 108 -8.01 6.28 8.68
N GLY A 109 -8.71 7.28 8.13
CA GLY A 109 -10.13 7.18 7.86
C GLY A 109 -10.42 6.71 6.45
N ARG A 110 -11.72 6.56 6.15
CA ARG A 110 -12.15 6.14 4.81
C ARG A 110 -11.73 7.14 3.73
N ASP A 111 -11.94 8.43 3.98
CA ASP A 111 -11.63 9.48 3.00
C ASP A 111 -10.14 9.53 2.69
N GLU A 112 -9.30 9.42 3.71
CA GLU A 112 -7.84 9.42 3.53
C GLU A 112 -7.39 8.17 2.79
N THR A 113 -8.01 7.03 3.04
CA THR A 113 -7.72 5.80 2.31
C THR A 113 -8.07 5.95 0.84
N VAL A 114 -9.21 6.56 0.53
CA VAL A 114 -9.61 6.84 -0.85
C VAL A 114 -8.57 7.72 -1.54
N GLU A 115 -8.12 8.79 -0.88
CA GLU A 115 -7.10 9.68 -1.44
C GLU A 115 -5.79 8.94 -1.72
N LEU A 116 -5.36 8.09 -0.79
CA LEU A 116 -4.14 7.31 -1.00
C LEU A 116 -4.26 6.38 -2.20
N LEU A 117 -5.40 5.70 -2.35
CA LEU A 117 -5.61 4.79 -3.48
C LEU A 117 -5.71 5.57 -4.80
N GLN A 118 -6.33 6.75 -4.79
CA GLN A 118 -6.37 7.59 -5.98
C GLN A 118 -4.98 8.05 -6.39
N SER A 119 -4.08 8.27 -5.43
CA SER A 119 -2.73 8.72 -5.72
C SER A 119 -1.89 7.69 -6.48
N ILE A 120 -2.26 6.41 -6.41
CA ILE A 120 -1.56 5.33 -7.13
C ILE A 120 -2.36 4.87 -8.35
N PHE A 121 -3.40 5.58 -8.72
CA PHE A 121 -4.20 5.22 -9.89
C PHE A 121 -3.52 5.61 -11.17
#